data_d94ffec2fc6c9119e29c8eaf1331f94c
#
_entry.id   d94ffec2fc6c9119e29c8eaf1331f94c
#
_cell.length_a   1.000
_cell.length_b   1.000
_cell.length_c   1.000
_cell.angle_alpha   90.00
_cell.angle_beta   90.00
_cell.angle_gamma   90.00
#
_symmetry.space_group_name_H-M   'P 1'
#
loop_
_entity.id
_entity.type
_entity.pdbx_description
1 polymer ?
#
loop_
_entity_poly.entity_id
_entity_poly.type
_entity_poly.pdbx_seq_one_letter_code
_entity_poly.pdbx_strand_id
1 'polypeptide(L)'
;MIDLPALAERIHGILVRAKIGFTPSQDGLEFFVPIRDGTAAVMIRPGEFGEEPLVVFQSPVLQGVPFEEAGARALAAVNLRNCGLMFGRLSYYEEDGVIALEYAILASNLQTPEFIRALQIVAAYADTLDDDLLLELGVGARARDVWGSPGDAGAA
;
A
#
# COMPACT_ATOMS: atom_id res chain seq x y z
N MET A 1 -19.04 8.13 16.01
CA MET A 1 -18.34 8.81 14.89
C MET A 1 -16.86 8.75 15.16
N ILE A 2 -16.10 8.17 14.24
CA ILE A 2 -14.65 7.99 14.38
C ILE A 2 -13.96 9.31 14.06
N ASP A 3 -13.01 9.72 14.90
CA ASP A 3 -12.18 10.90 14.69
C ASP A 3 -10.94 10.50 13.86
N LEU A 4 -11.08 10.54 12.53
CA LEU A 4 -9.99 10.19 11.61
C LEU A 4 -8.77 11.11 11.76
N PRO A 5 -8.89 12.43 11.95
CA PRO A 5 -7.76 13.31 12.28
C PRO A 5 -7.00 12.87 13.54
N ALA A 6 -7.69 12.56 14.63
CA ALA A 6 -7.02 12.08 15.85
C ALA A 6 -6.31 10.73 15.63
N LEU A 7 -6.87 9.85 14.80
CA LEU A 7 -6.19 8.60 14.42
C LEU A 7 -4.96 8.88 13.53
N ALA A 8 -5.03 9.84 12.60
CA ALA A 8 -3.89 10.26 11.80
C ALA A 8 -2.75 10.81 12.69
N GLU A 9 -3.06 11.60 13.71
CA GLU A 9 -2.07 12.07 14.68
C GLU A 9 -1.40 10.91 15.45
N ARG A 10 -2.17 9.87 15.81
CA ARG A 10 -1.58 8.65 16.41
C ARG A 10 -0.64 7.94 15.47
N ILE A 11 -1.02 7.77 14.20
CA ILE A 11 -0.17 7.17 13.16
C ILE A 11 1.12 7.98 13.01
N HIS A 12 1.01 9.31 12.86
CA HIS A 12 2.15 10.22 12.81
C HIS A 12 3.08 10.04 14.01
N GLY A 13 2.52 10.01 15.22
CA GLY A 13 3.28 9.80 16.45
C GLY A 13 4.02 8.46 16.51
N ILE A 14 3.45 7.38 15.94
CA ILE A 14 4.12 6.08 15.84
C ILE A 14 5.30 6.16 14.87
N LEU A 15 5.11 6.73 13.68
CA LEU A 15 6.15 6.88 12.66
C LEU A 15 7.35 7.67 13.19
N VAL A 16 7.08 8.80 13.84
CA VAL A 16 8.12 9.66 14.45
C VAL A 16 8.90 8.89 15.54
N ARG A 17 8.20 8.26 16.50
CA ARG A 17 8.87 7.51 17.58
C ARG A 17 9.67 6.32 17.07
N ALA A 18 9.18 5.65 16.03
CA ALA A 18 9.87 4.53 15.40
C ALA A 18 11.01 4.98 14.45
N LYS A 19 11.19 6.29 14.25
CA LYS A 19 12.19 6.88 13.34
C LYS A 19 12.05 6.40 11.90
N ILE A 20 10.82 6.17 11.45
CA ILE A 20 10.50 5.81 10.07
C ILE A 20 10.37 7.10 9.28
N GLY A 21 11.12 7.20 8.17
CA GLY A 21 10.98 8.32 7.23
C GLY A 21 9.63 8.25 6.50
N PHE A 22 8.94 9.38 6.38
CA PHE A 22 7.67 9.47 5.67
C PHE A 22 7.44 10.87 5.12
N THR A 23 6.52 10.99 4.16
CA THR A 23 6.01 12.27 3.65
C THR A 23 4.49 12.30 3.89
N PRO A 24 3.95 13.29 4.62
CA PRO A 24 2.51 13.42 4.78
C PRO A 24 1.85 13.96 3.52
N SER A 25 0.58 13.63 3.29
CA SER A 25 -0.28 14.28 2.30
C SER A 25 -0.57 15.75 2.71
N GLN A 26 -1.12 16.54 1.78
CA GLN A 26 -1.42 17.95 2.03
C GLN A 26 -2.45 18.16 3.16
N ASP A 27 -3.40 17.25 3.29
CA ASP A 27 -4.41 17.25 4.36
C ASP A 27 -3.93 16.60 5.67
N GLY A 28 -2.73 16.01 5.67
CA GLY A 28 -2.15 15.35 6.84
C GLY A 28 -2.81 14.03 7.23
N LEU A 29 -3.68 13.47 6.39
CA LEU A 29 -4.39 12.22 6.69
C LEU A 29 -3.69 10.98 6.16
N GLU A 30 -2.81 11.11 5.17
CA GLU A 30 -2.07 10.02 4.56
C GLU A 30 -0.57 10.18 4.76
N PHE A 31 0.15 9.07 4.89
CA PHE A 31 1.59 9.03 5.12
C PHE A 31 2.23 8.10 4.12
N PHE A 32 3.13 8.62 3.29
CA PHE A 32 3.88 7.84 2.31
C PHE A 32 5.23 7.45 2.89
N VAL A 33 5.42 6.15 3.09
CA VAL A 33 6.66 5.57 3.64
C VAL A 33 7.45 4.96 2.48
N PRO A 34 8.59 5.56 2.09
CA PRO A 34 9.43 4.98 1.05
C PRO A 34 10.09 3.70 1.56
N ILE A 35 10.09 2.66 0.73
CA ILE A 35 10.73 1.39 1.05
C ILE A 35 12.07 1.35 0.31
N ARG A 36 13.16 1.22 1.08
CA ARG A 36 14.50 1.03 0.52
C ARG A 36 14.57 -0.35 -0.14
N ASP A 37 15.22 -0.45 -1.26
CA ASP A 37 15.54 -1.72 -1.92
C ASP A 37 14.33 -2.55 -2.41
N GLY A 38 13.14 -1.92 -2.59
CA GLY A 38 11.95 -2.67 -2.95
C GLY A 38 10.87 -1.83 -3.61
N THR A 39 9.64 -2.08 -3.18
CA THR A 39 8.42 -1.38 -3.61
C THR A 39 8.55 0.14 -3.45
N ALA A 40 7.93 0.90 -4.34
CA ALA A 40 8.04 2.35 -4.40
C ALA A 40 7.70 3.05 -3.09
N ALA A 41 6.56 2.72 -2.49
CA ALA A 41 6.13 3.25 -1.19
C ALA A 41 4.98 2.44 -0.60
N VAL A 42 4.79 2.55 0.71
CA VAL A 42 3.57 2.13 1.39
C VAL A 42 2.83 3.37 1.85
N MET A 43 1.61 3.55 1.37
CA MET A 43 0.69 4.56 1.85
C MET A 43 -0.01 4.04 3.11
N ILE A 44 -0.04 4.86 4.15
CA ILE A 44 -0.69 4.54 5.42
C ILE A 44 -1.73 5.61 5.68
N ARG A 45 -2.96 5.21 5.96
CA ARG A 45 -4.05 6.15 6.24
C ARG A 45 -5.01 5.63 7.30
N PRO A 46 -5.70 6.52 8.03
CA PRO A 46 -6.83 6.14 8.84
C PRO A 46 -8.00 5.66 7.96
N GLY A 47 -8.80 4.78 8.49
CA GLY A 47 -10.00 4.27 7.86
C GLY A 47 -11.04 3.86 8.89
N GLU A 48 -12.16 3.35 8.43
CA GLU A 48 -13.24 2.87 9.29
C GLU A 48 -13.97 1.67 8.67
N PHE A 49 -14.46 0.81 9.53
CA PHE A 49 -15.37 -0.26 9.16
C PHE A 49 -16.53 -0.30 10.17
N GLY A 50 -17.68 0.24 9.79
CA GLY A 50 -18.76 0.50 10.71
C GLY A 50 -18.35 1.52 11.79
N GLU A 51 -18.33 1.11 13.05
CA GLU A 51 -17.87 1.95 14.15
C GLU A 51 -16.41 1.66 14.60
N GLU A 52 -15.73 0.75 13.90
CA GLU A 52 -14.35 0.37 14.23
C GLU A 52 -13.34 1.20 13.44
N PRO A 53 -12.41 1.91 14.11
CA PRO A 53 -11.33 2.60 13.45
C PRO A 53 -10.29 1.60 12.93
N LEU A 54 -9.77 1.88 11.73
CA LEU A 54 -8.76 1.06 11.07
C LEU A 54 -7.52 1.90 10.74
N VAL A 55 -6.37 1.24 10.69
CA VAL A 55 -5.20 1.72 9.94
C VAL A 55 -5.09 0.88 8.68
N VAL A 56 -5.12 1.53 7.53
CA VAL A 56 -4.98 0.90 6.22
C VAL A 56 -3.59 1.14 5.68
N PHE A 57 -2.93 0.06 5.29
CA PHE A 57 -1.64 0.06 4.59
C PHE A 57 -1.91 -0.34 3.14
N GLN A 58 -1.43 0.43 2.19
CA GLN A 58 -1.60 0.15 0.77
C GLN A 58 -0.28 0.36 0.05
N SER A 59 0.09 -0.60 -0.81
CA SER A 59 1.26 -0.48 -1.65
C SER A 59 0.89 -0.83 -3.08
N PRO A 60 1.11 0.07 -4.05
CA PRO A 60 0.97 -0.28 -5.46
C PRO A 60 2.04 -1.30 -5.83
N VAL A 61 1.63 -2.32 -6.57
CA VAL A 61 2.48 -3.43 -7.05
C VAL A 61 2.79 -3.26 -8.52
N LEU A 62 1.74 -3.14 -9.35
CA LEU A 62 1.86 -2.85 -10.78
C LEU A 62 1.03 -1.64 -11.17
N GLN A 63 1.49 -0.92 -12.19
CA GLN A 63 0.79 0.19 -12.84
C GLN A 63 0.77 -0.01 -14.36
N GLY A 64 -0.15 0.67 -15.03
CA GLY A 64 -0.29 0.60 -16.47
C GLY A 64 -0.78 -0.75 -16.97
N VAL A 65 -1.68 -1.40 -16.23
CA VAL A 65 -2.35 -2.64 -16.62
C VAL A 65 -3.70 -2.28 -17.26
N PRO A 66 -3.81 -2.22 -18.60
CA PRO A 66 -5.02 -1.76 -19.27
C PRO A 66 -6.13 -2.80 -19.16
N PHE A 67 -7.35 -2.36 -18.82
CA PHE A 67 -8.48 -3.27 -18.62
C PHE A 67 -8.88 -4.02 -19.91
N GLU A 68 -8.97 -3.32 -21.05
CA GLU A 68 -9.35 -3.93 -22.32
C GLU A 68 -8.39 -5.00 -22.80
N GLU A 69 -7.09 -4.85 -22.51
CA GLU A 69 -6.05 -5.79 -22.99
C GLU A 69 -5.79 -6.90 -21.98
N ALA A 70 -5.76 -6.60 -20.70
CA ALA A 70 -5.28 -7.51 -19.66
C ALA A 70 -6.23 -7.66 -18.46
N GLY A 71 -7.36 -6.97 -18.41
CA GLY A 71 -8.23 -6.91 -17.22
C GLY A 71 -8.70 -8.29 -16.74
N ALA A 72 -9.17 -9.14 -17.64
CA ALA A 72 -9.61 -10.50 -17.27
C ALA A 72 -8.46 -11.34 -16.68
N ARG A 73 -7.25 -11.24 -17.25
CA ARG A 73 -6.05 -11.92 -16.73
C ARG A 73 -5.61 -11.33 -15.38
N ALA A 74 -5.66 -10.00 -15.25
CA ALA A 74 -5.34 -9.33 -14.01
C ALA A 74 -6.28 -9.75 -12.87
N LEU A 75 -7.59 -9.79 -13.12
CA LEU A 75 -8.57 -10.26 -12.14
C LEU A 75 -8.34 -11.71 -11.75
N ALA A 76 -8.07 -12.59 -12.72
CA ALA A 76 -7.76 -14.00 -12.45
C ALA A 76 -6.47 -14.15 -11.63
N ALA A 77 -5.41 -13.42 -11.96
CA ALA A 77 -4.14 -13.43 -11.25
C ALA A 77 -4.29 -12.91 -9.82
N VAL A 78 -4.99 -11.79 -9.63
CA VAL A 78 -5.30 -11.23 -8.31
C VAL A 78 -6.09 -12.22 -7.46
N ASN A 79 -7.15 -12.82 -8.02
CA ASN A 79 -7.96 -13.80 -7.29
C ASN A 79 -7.13 -15.03 -6.87
N LEU A 80 -6.32 -15.57 -7.77
CA LEU A 80 -5.47 -16.73 -7.46
C LEU A 80 -4.49 -16.43 -6.32
N ARG A 81 -3.85 -15.26 -6.33
CA ARG A 81 -2.91 -14.88 -5.27
C ARG A 81 -3.60 -14.62 -3.95
N ASN A 82 -4.79 -14.02 -3.96
CA ASN A 82 -5.57 -13.81 -2.76
C ASN A 82 -5.95 -15.12 -2.05
N CYS A 83 -6.07 -16.24 -2.77
CA CYS A 83 -6.28 -17.55 -2.16
C CYS A 83 -5.06 -18.02 -1.34
N GLY A 84 -3.87 -17.55 -1.63
CA GLY A 84 -2.62 -17.90 -0.93
C GLY A 84 -2.12 -16.86 0.06
N LEU A 85 -2.62 -15.62 0.02
CA LEU A 85 -2.20 -14.57 0.94
C LEU A 85 -2.74 -14.84 2.35
N MET A 86 -1.83 -14.87 3.33
CA MET A 86 -2.20 -14.98 4.75
C MET A 86 -2.62 -13.63 5.34
N PHE A 87 -2.07 -12.54 4.82
CA PHE A 87 -2.30 -11.17 5.28
C PHE A 87 -2.52 -10.24 4.10
N GLY A 88 -3.52 -9.38 4.23
CA GLY A 88 -3.84 -8.43 3.18
C GLY A 88 -4.60 -9.07 2.01
N ARG A 89 -4.78 -8.25 1.00
CA ARG A 89 -5.41 -8.63 -0.26
C ARG A 89 -4.82 -7.82 -1.40
N LEU A 90 -4.81 -8.39 -2.59
CA LEU A 90 -4.60 -7.64 -3.82
C LEU A 90 -5.94 -7.12 -4.34
N SER A 91 -5.92 -5.90 -4.85
CA SER A 91 -7.05 -5.26 -5.53
C SER A 91 -6.58 -4.77 -6.89
N TYR A 92 -7.40 -4.96 -7.93
CA TYR A 92 -7.18 -4.38 -9.24
C TYR A 92 -8.15 -3.21 -9.46
N TYR A 93 -7.58 -2.01 -9.59
CA TYR A 93 -8.28 -0.76 -9.85
C TYR A 93 -8.29 -0.54 -11.37
N GLU A 94 -9.38 -0.96 -12.01
CA GLU A 94 -9.49 -1.00 -13.46
C GLU A 94 -9.42 0.37 -14.14
N GLU A 95 -9.98 1.40 -13.50
CA GLU A 95 -9.97 2.77 -14.00
C GLU A 95 -8.55 3.36 -14.07
N ASP A 96 -7.73 3.02 -13.10
CA ASP A 96 -6.34 3.51 -12.97
C ASP A 96 -5.32 2.55 -13.58
N GLY A 97 -5.71 1.32 -13.90
CA GLY A 97 -4.82 0.26 -14.35
C GLY A 97 -3.78 -0.14 -13.29
N VAL A 98 -4.17 -0.11 -12.00
CA VAL A 98 -3.26 -0.36 -10.88
C VAL A 98 -3.65 -1.64 -10.15
N ILE A 99 -2.66 -2.49 -9.86
CA ILE A 99 -2.79 -3.58 -8.89
C ILE A 99 -2.07 -3.14 -7.61
N ALA A 100 -2.78 -3.14 -6.50
CA ALA A 100 -2.23 -2.76 -5.19
C ALA A 100 -2.47 -3.84 -4.14
N LEU A 101 -1.52 -3.97 -3.22
CA LEU A 101 -1.66 -4.77 -2.01
C LEU A 101 -2.21 -3.88 -0.89
N GLU A 102 -3.24 -4.36 -0.22
CA GLU A 102 -3.88 -3.68 0.90
C GLU A 102 -3.90 -4.57 2.14
N TYR A 103 -3.65 -3.98 3.30
CA TYR A 103 -3.78 -4.63 4.60
C TYR A 103 -4.33 -3.63 5.60
N ALA A 104 -5.30 -4.05 6.41
CA ALA A 104 -5.88 -3.20 7.44
C ALA A 104 -5.78 -3.89 8.80
N ILE A 105 -5.49 -3.10 9.84
CA ILE A 105 -5.50 -3.51 11.23
C ILE A 105 -6.48 -2.67 12.04
N LEU A 106 -7.05 -3.25 13.10
CA LEU A 106 -7.91 -2.52 14.03
C LEU A 106 -7.11 -1.46 14.78
N ALA A 107 -7.66 -0.26 14.90
CA ALA A 107 -7.00 0.86 15.55
C ALA A 107 -7.55 1.18 16.95
N SER A 108 -8.61 0.51 17.38
CA SER A 108 -9.18 0.68 18.73
C SER A 108 -8.16 0.46 19.85
N ASN A 109 -7.24 -0.48 19.67
CA ASN A 109 -6.12 -0.73 20.59
C ASN A 109 -4.78 -0.79 19.85
N LEU A 110 -4.52 0.16 18.97
CA LEU A 110 -3.33 0.20 18.11
C LEU A 110 -2.04 0.21 18.94
N GLN A 111 -1.20 -0.81 18.76
CA GLN A 111 0.12 -0.95 19.38
C GLN A 111 1.23 -0.69 18.35
N THR A 112 2.31 -0.04 18.78
CA THR A 112 3.46 0.24 17.91
C THR A 112 4.06 -1.02 17.27
N PRO A 113 4.29 -2.14 18.00
CA PRO A 113 4.82 -3.35 17.38
C PRO A 113 3.92 -3.96 16.30
N GLU A 114 2.61 -3.92 16.51
CA GLU A 114 1.63 -4.41 15.53
C GLU A 114 1.64 -3.55 14.26
N PHE A 115 1.65 -2.23 14.43
CA PHE A 115 1.75 -1.28 13.32
C PHE A 115 3.02 -1.52 12.49
N ILE A 116 4.20 -1.62 13.14
CA ILE A 116 5.47 -1.86 12.46
C ILE A 116 5.46 -3.19 11.72
N ARG A 117 4.91 -4.24 12.32
CA ARG A 117 4.78 -5.54 11.68
C ARG A 117 3.88 -5.50 10.45
N ALA A 118 2.74 -4.79 10.51
CA ALA A 118 1.84 -4.61 9.37
C ALA A 118 2.56 -3.89 8.22
N LEU A 119 3.28 -2.82 8.50
CA LEU A 119 4.09 -2.11 7.51
C LEU A 119 5.13 -3.02 6.85
N GLN A 120 5.86 -3.82 7.64
CA GLN A 120 6.87 -4.76 7.14
C GLN A 120 6.25 -5.86 6.26
N ILE A 121 5.08 -6.39 6.65
CA ILE A 121 4.37 -7.42 5.88
C ILE A 121 3.97 -6.86 4.51
N VAL A 122 3.37 -5.68 4.48
CA VAL A 122 2.93 -5.05 3.22
C VAL A 122 4.12 -4.77 2.31
N ALA A 123 5.21 -4.21 2.86
CA ALA A 123 6.43 -3.94 2.10
C ALA A 123 7.02 -5.22 1.49
N ALA A 124 7.17 -6.29 2.29
CA ALA A 124 7.77 -7.55 1.85
C ALA A 124 6.89 -8.27 0.81
N TYR A 125 5.58 -8.32 1.00
CA TYR A 125 4.69 -8.97 0.03
C TYR A 125 4.60 -8.19 -1.28
N ALA A 126 4.53 -6.86 -1.24
CA ALA A 126 4.48 -6.05 -2.44
C ALA A 126 5.74 -6.25 -3.30
N ASP A 127 6.92 -6.31 -2.68
CA ASP A 127 8.20 -6.55 -3.35
C ASP A 127 8.31 -7.95 -3.98
N THR A 128 7.67 -8.95 -3.38
CA THR A 128 7.65 -10.30 -3.94
C THR A 128 6.63 -10.44 -5.09
N LEU A 129 5.48 -9.75 -4.97
CA LEU A 129 4.37 -9.90 -5.90
C LEU A 129 4.57 -9.12 -7.21
N ASP A 130 5.37 -8.05 -7.21
CA ASP A 130 5.54 -7.21 -8.39
C ASP A 130 6.22 -7.95 -9.55
N ASP A 131 7.28 -8.70 -9.27
CA ASP A 131 7.99 -9.48 -10.28
C ASP A 131 7.12 -10.62 -10.83
N ASP A 132 6.43 -11.34 -9.95
CA ASP A 132 5.58 -12.47 -10.33
C ASP A 132 4.40 -12.02 -11.19
N LEU A 133 3.73 -10.93 -10.82
CA LEU A 133 2.60 -10.39 -11.58
C LEU A 133 3.04 -9.79 -12.90
N LEU A 134 4.16 -9.09 -12.96
CA LEU A 134 4.69 -8.54 -14.20
C LEU A 134 5.02 -9.66 -15.19
N LEU A 135 5.67 -10.72 -14.73
CA LEU A 135 5.99 -11.89 -15.55
C LEU A 135 4.74 -12.58 -16.09
N GLU A 136 3.73 -12.76 -15.24
CA GLU A 136 2.49 -13.46 -15.61
C GLU A 136 1.63 -12.66 -16.58
N LEU A 137 1.47 -11.36 -16.33
CA LEU A 137 0.61 -10.50 -17.15
C LEU A 137 1.30 -10.07 -18.45
N GLY A 138 2.61 -9.89 -18.44
CA GLY A 138 3.39 -9.41 -19.58
C GLY A 138 3.08 -7.97 -19.99
N VAL A 139 2.36 -7.23 -19.16
CA VAL A 139 1.97 -5.82 -19.36
C VAL A 139 2.08 -5.04 -18.06
N GLY A 140 2.16 -3.71 -18.16
CA GLY A 140 2.35 -2.84 -17.03
C GLY A 140 3.83 -2.68 -16.65
N ALA A 141 4.08 -1.99 -15.55
CA ALA A 141 5.39 -1.79 -14.96
C ALA A 141 5.29 -1.90 -13.44
N ARG A 142 6.39 -2.28 -12.80
CA ARG A 142 6.47 -2.23 -11.33
C ARG A 142 6.25 -0.80 -10.85
N ALA A 143 5.51 -0.63 -9.79
CA ALA A 143 5.25 0.70 -9.25
C ALA A 143 6.55 1.45 -8.90
N ARG A 144 7.56 0.75 -8.39
CA ARG A 144 8.89 1.30 -8.09
C ARG A 144 9.63 1.86 -9.31
N ASP A 145 9.42 1.28 -10.49
CA ASP A 145 10.08 1.72 -11.72
C ASP A 145 9.41 2.97 -12.31
N VAL A 146 8.14 3.21 -12.00
CA VAL A 146 7.35 4.35 -12.50
C VAL A 146 7.45 5.56 -11.57
N TRP A 147 7.40 5.35 -10.27
CA TRP A 147 7.36 6.45 -9.30
C TRP A 147 8.74 6.99 -8.92
N GLY A 148 9.81 6.33 -9.39
CA GLY A 148 11.18 6.74 -9.11
C GLY A 148 11.62 6.55 -7.66
N SER A 149 12.91 6.73 -7.41
CA SER A 149 13.40 6.85 -6.05
C SER A 149 12.95 8.20 -5.45
N PRO A 150 12.65 8.29 -4.16
CA PRO A 150 12.13 9.50 -3.50
C PRO A 150 13.02 10.76 -3.62
N GLY A 151 14.11 10.71 -4.39
CA GLY A 151 14.99 11.84 -4.67
C GLY A 151 14.61 12.67 -5.89
N ASP A 152 13.77 12.18 -6.80
CA ASP A 152 13.47 12.87 -8.07
C ASP A 152 12.20 13.75 -8.04
N ALA A 153 11.42 13.69 -6.98
CA ALA A 153 10.19 14.49 -6.83
C ALA A 153 10.44 15.95 -6.40
N GLY A 154 11.68 16.42 -6.37
CA GLY A 154 12.09 17.75 -5.89
C GLY A 154 12.74 18.68 -6.89
N ALA A 155 12.77 18.35 -8.20
CA ALA A 155 13.38 19.17 -9.23
C ALA A 155 12.41 19.47 -10.38
N ALA A 156 11.39 20.27 -10.12
CA ALA A 156 10.63 20.98 -11.15
C ALA A 156 10.03 22.25 -10.56
#